data_95e0c2ab440be78c181b1f0d536ec477
#
_entry.id   95e0c2ab440be78c181b1f0d536ec477
#
_cell.length_a   1.000
_cell.length_b   1.000
_cell.length_c   1.000
_cell.angle_alpha   90.00
_cell.angle_beta   90.00
_cell.angle_gamma   90.00
#
_symmetry.space_group_name_H-M   'P 1'
#
loop_
_entity.id
_entity.type
_entity.pdbx_description
1 polymer ?
#
loop_
_entity_poly.entity_id
_entity_poly.type
_entity_poly.pdbx_seq_one_letter_code
_entity_poly.pdbx_strand_id
1 'polypeptide(L)'
;MRLALLAFAALLLAAPAAAQRQPEWRTATEVDILLHPFRYEPRTIRLRAGQPVLLHFVNDGFANLSFRAPRFFAASLVRRSDRRHVRNGGFRLRPGERLSIALMPAPGHWRARSGYLLHRLRGMTARIIVE
;
A
#
# COMPACT_ATOMS: atom_id res chain seq x y z
N MET A 1 45.70 45.27 -31.06
CA MET A 1 45.30 43.91 -30.63
C MET A 1 44.02 44.02 -29.79
N ARG A 2 42.91 43.62 -30.37
CA ARG A 2 41.62 43.61 -29.63
C ARG A 2 41.25 42.18 -29.30
N LEU A 3 41.33 41.84 -28.01
CA LEU A 3 40.82 40.58 -27.50
C LEU A 3 39.28 40.67 -27.38
N ALA A 4 38.56 39.88 -28.19
CA ALA A 4 37.16 39.68 -28.04
C ALA A 4 36.90 38.56 -27.04
N LEU A 5 36.37 38.93 -25.86
CA LEU A 5 35.85 37.97 -24.88
C LEU A 5 34.50 37.49 -25.37
N LEU A 6 34.45 36.24 -25.81
CA LEU A 6 33.19 35.53 -26.04
C LEU A 6 32.64 35.02 -24.70
N ALA A 7 31.64 35.71 -24.15
CA ALA A 7 30.87 35.21 -23.03
C ALA A 7 29.94 34.11 -23.50
N PHE A 8 30.24 32.87 -23.13
CA PHE A 8 29.35 31.72 -23.34
C PHE A 8 28.30 31.74 -22.23
N ALA A 9 27.12 32.25 -22.56
CA ALA A 9 25.97 32.16 -21.66
C ALA A 9 25.42 30.71 -21.74
N ALA A 10 25.73 29.92 -20.72
CA ALA A 10 25.12 28.60 -20.54
C ALA A 10 23.66 28.79 -20.08
N LEU A 11 22.73 28.61 -21.00
CA LEU A 11 21.30 28.58 -20.71
C LEU A 11 20.98 27.24 -20.04
N LEU A 12 20.91 27.25 -18.71
CA LEU A 12 20.39 26.13 -17.92
C LEU A 12 18.91 26.03 -18.19
N LEU A 13 18.52 25.17 -19.11
CA LEU A 13 17.14 24.70 -19.28
C LEU A 13 16.76 23.91 -18.04
N ALA A 14 16.19 24.59 -17.05
CA ALA A 14 15.51 23.93 -15.95
C ALA A 14 14.29 23.19 -16.55
N ALA A 15 14.39 21.87 -16.71
CA ALA A 15 13.24 21.06 -17.02
C ALA A 15 12.19 21.27 -15.90
N PRO A 16 10.92 21.56 -16.23
CA PRO A 16 9.89 21.68 -15.21
C PRO A 16 9.83 20.33 -14.49
N ALA A 17 10.11 20.31 -13.20
CA ALA A 17 9.83 19.17 -12.35
C ALA A 17 8.32 18.91 -12.49
N ALA A 18 7.98 17.83 -13.21
CA ALA A 18 6.61 17.37 -13.29
C ALA A 18 6.17 17.13 -11.86
N ALA A 19 5.35 18.04 -11.33
CA ALA A 19 4.78 17.90 -10.01
C ALA A 19 4.08 16.55 -9.99
N GLN A 20 4.62 15.57 -9.25
CA GLN A 20 4.02 14.26 -9.10
C GLN A 20 2.65 14.48 -8.46
N ARG A 21 1.61 14.44 -9.31
CA ARG A 21 0.23 14.57 -8.82
C ARG A 21 -0.01 13.46 -7.83
N GLN A 22 -0.37 13.84 -6.63
CA GLN A 22 -0.80 12.86 -5.64
C GLN A 22 -2.03 12.12 -6.17
N PRO A 23 -2.14 10.82 -5.92
CA PRO A 23 -3.32 10.06 -6.31
C PRO A 23 -4.60 10.69 -5.80
N GLU A 24 -5.66 10.63 -6.59
CA GLU A 24 -6.97 11.13 -6.22
C GLU A 24 -7.65 10.14 -5.25
N TRP A 25 -7.36 10.27 -3.97
CA TRP A 25 -7.86 9.36 -2.93
C TRP A 25 -9.39 9.36 -2.78
N ARG A 26 -10.05 10.43 -3.21
CA ARG A 26 -11.52 10.54 -3.14
C ARG A 26 -12.24 9.60 -4.09
N THR A 27 -11.59 9.24 -5.18
CA THR A 27 -12.13 8.34 -6.21
C THR A 27 -11.56 6.94 -6.12
N ALA A 28 -10.91 6.61 -5.00
CA ALA A 28 -10.34 5.30 -4.77
C ALA A 28 -11.44 4.22 -4.73
N THR A 29 -11.17 3.10 -5.39
CA THR A 29 -12.05 1.93 -5.29
C THR A 29 -11.98 1.34 -3.90
N GLU A 30 -13.12 1.07 -3.29
CA GLU A 30 -13.18 0.50 -1.94
C GLU A 30 -13.18 -1.03 -2.01
N VAL A 31 -12.40 -1.67 -1.14
CA VAL A 31 -12.30 -3.12 -1.03
C VAL A 31 -12.34 -3.50 0.45
N ASP A 32 -13.30 -4.33 0.81
CA ASP A 32 -13.45 -4.85 2.16
C ASP A 32 -12.65 -6.13 2.36
N ILE A 33 -11.91 -6.20 3.46
CA ILE A 33 -11.11 -7.35 3.87
C ILE A 33 -11.49 -7.70 5.30
N LEU A 34 -12.16 -8.84 5.48
CA LEU A 34 -12.53 -9.33 6.79
C LEU A 34 -11.44 -10.24 7.34
N LEU A 35 -11.06 -10.00 8.59
CA LEU A 35 -10.18 -10.88 9.34
C LEU A 35 -11.05 -11.75 10.24
N HIS A 36 -11.13 -13.04 9.90
CA HIS A 36 -11.77 -14.05 10.71
C HIS A 36 -10.70 -14.86 11.48
N PRO A 37 -11.07 -15.59 12.51
CA PRO A 37 -10.16 -16.56 13.11
C PRO A 37 -9.63 -17.53 12.04
N PHE A 38 -8.29 -17.56 11.88
CA PHE A 38 -7.55 -18.44 10.96
C PHE A 38 -7.79 -18.20 9.46
N ARG A 39 -8.49 -17.15 9.03
CA ARG A 39 -8.67 -16.85 7.62
C ARG A 39 -8.90 -15.37 7.33
N TYR A 40 -8.56 -14.97 6.11
CA TYR A 40 -8.98 -13.70 5.52
C TYR A 40 -10.10 -13.91 4.52
N GLU A 41 -10.97 -12.93 4.40
CA GLU A 41 -12.01 -12.91 3.37
C GLU A 41 -12.00 -11.56 2.63
N PRO A 42 -11.76 -11.56 1.30
CA PRO A 42 -11.47 -12.72 0.45
C PRO A 42 -10.06 -13.30 0.70
N ARG A 43 -9.84 -14.56 0.35
CA ARG A 43 -8.50 -15.18 0.38
C ARG A 43 -7.60 -14.70 -0.75
N THR A 44 -8.19 -14.24 -1.84
CA THR A 44 -7.50 -13.63 -2.96
C THR A 44 -8.03 -12.23 -3.15
N ILE A 45 -7.19 -11.26 -2.90
CA ILE A 45 -7.49 -9.84 -3.05
C ILE A 45 -7.00 -9.42 -4.43
N ARG A 46 -7.93 -9.05 -5.33
CA ARG A 46 -7.61 -8.62 -6.69
C ARG A 46 -7.70 -7.11 -6.79
N LEU A 47 -6.62 -6.48 -7.23
CA LEU A 47 -6.51 -5.04 -7.38
C LEU A 47 -6.01 -4.71 -8.79
N ARG A 48 -6.24 -3.47 -9.23
CA ARG A 48 -5.73 -2.96 -10.49
C ARG A 48 -4.48 -2.11 -10.27
N ALA A 49 -3.43 -2.40 -11.02
CA ALA A 49 -2.21 -1.62 -10.98
C ALA A 49 -2.46 -0.17 -11.38
N GLY A 50 -1.83 0.77 -10.66
CA GLY A 50 -1.91 2.18 -10.96
C GLY A 50 -3.27 2.85 -10.67
N GLN A 51 -4.18 2.15 -10.01
CA GLN A 51 -5.46 2.71 -9.56
C GLN A 51 -5.53 2.82 -8.04
N PRO A 52 -5.85 4.00 -7.49
CA PRO A 52 -6.01 4.16 -6.05
C PRO A 52 -7.07 3.22 -5.49
N VAL A 53 -6.78 2.59 -4.38
CA VAL A 53 -7.70 1.72 -3.65
C VAL A 53 -7.75 2.11 -2.18
N LEU A 54 -8.91 1.99 -1.58
CA LEU A 54 -9.13 2.12 -0.15
C LEU A 54 -9.46 0.74 0.42
N LEU A 55 -8.51 0.17 1.13
CA LEU A 55 -8.66 -1.14 1.76
C LEU A 55 -9.26 -0.96 3.15
N HIS A 56 -10.42 -1.56 3.39
CA HIS A 56 -11.09 -1.58 4.68
C HIS A 56 -10.86 -2.92 5.36
N PHE A 57 -10.09 -2.93 6.42
CA PHE A 57 -9.84 -4.11 7.24
C PHE A 57 -10.74 -4.11 8.47
N VAL A 58 -11.40 -5.22 8.74
CA VAL A 58 -12.28 -5.39 9.90
C VAL A 58 -11.95 -6.70 10.59
N ASN A 59 -11.70 -6.65 11.90
CA ASN A 59 -11.59 -7.85 12.71
C ASN A 59 -13.00 -8.33 13.12
N ASP A 60 -13.44 -9.42 12.51
CA ASP A 60 -14.72 -10.08 12.75
C ASP A 60 -14.56 -11.32 13.64
N GLY A 61 -13.61 -11.28 14.57
CA GLY A 61 -13.30 -12.37 15.48
C GLY A 61 -13.40 -11.95 16.95
N PHE A 62 -13.06 -12.87 17.85
CA PHE A 62 -13.11 -12.68 19.30
C PHE A 62 -11.74 -12.39 19.93
N ALA A 63 -10.67 -12.45 19.16
CA ALA A 63 -9.30 -12.22 19.60
C ALA A 63 -8.61 -11.22 18.69
N ASN A 64 -7.44 -10.76 19.10
CA ASN A 64 -6.59 -9.93 18.23
C ASN A 64 -6.20 -10.71 16.99
N LEU A 65 -6.38 -10.09 15.83
CA LEU A 65 -5.99 -10.64 14.52
C LEU A 65 -4.99 -9.71 13.86
N SER A 66 -4.16 -10.26 13.00
CA SER A 66 -3.06 -9.56 12.35
C SER A 66 -3.12 -9.73 10.83
N PHE A 67 -2.68 -8.70 10.11
CA PHE A 67 -2.48 -8.73 8.67
C PHE A 67 -1.09 -8.20 8.36
N ARG A 68 -0.25 -8.99 7.73
CA ARG A 68 1.10 -8.61 7.35
C ARG A 68 1.36 -8.91 5.89
N ALA A 69 1.76 -7.88 5.16
CA ALA A 69 2.15 -7.97 3.75
C ALA A 69 3.32 -6.99 3.50
N PRO A 70 4.50 -7.21 4.12
CA PRO A 70 5.56 -6.22 4.13
C PRO A 70 6.07 -5.86 2.74
N ARG A 71 6.21 -6.81 1.84
CA ARG A 71 6.66 -6.56 0.46
C ARG A 71 5.62 -5.78 -0.35
N PHE A 72 4.34 -6.09 -0.16
CA PHE A 72 3.25 -5.38 -0.82
C PHE A 72 3.19 -3.92 -0.39
N PHE A 73 3.18 -3.67 0.92
CA PHE A 73 3.12 -2.29 1.44
C PHE A 73 4.37 -1.48 1.09
N ALA A 74 5.56 -2.11 1.09
CA ALA A 74 6.81 -1.45 0.72
C ALA A 74 6.85 -1.07 -0.76
N ALA A 75 6.30 -1.89 -1.64
CA ALA A 75 6.28 -1.65 -3.09
C ALA A 75 5.16 -0.70 -3.53
N SER A 76 4.10 -0.58 -2.75
CA SER A 76 2.92 0.24 -3.06
C SER A 76 3.09 1.68 -2.55
N LEU A 77 2.42 2.62 -3.22
CA LEU A 77 2.38 4.01 -2.77
C LEU A 77 1.26 4.17 -1.74
N VAL A 78 1.59 4.10 -0.47
CA VAL A 78 0.64 4.28 0.63
C VAL A 78 0.38 5.76 0.88
N ARG A 79 -0.88 6.15 1.04
CA ARG A 79 -1.27 7.52 1.41
C ARG A 79 -0.50 7.96 2.66
N ARG A 80 0.05 9.16 2.63
CA ARG A 80 0.95 9.66 3.68
C ARG A 80 0.39 9.51 5.09
N SER A 81 -0.88 9.84 5.30
CA SER A 81 -1.55 9.73 6.59
C SER A 81 -1.68 8.29 7.11
N ASP A 82 -1.64 7.29 6.22
CA ASP A 82 -1.83 5.88 6.56
C ASP A 82 -0.52 5.12 6.74
N ARG A 83 0.61 5.69 6.32
CA ARG A 83 1.93 5.04 6.42
C ARG A 83 2.27 4.55 7.81
N ARG A 84 1.86 5.29 8.84
CA ARG A 84 2.09 4.92 10.25
C ARG A 84 1.52 3.55 10.61
N HIS A 85 0.41 3.12 9.97
CA HIS A 85 -0.25 1.86 10.25
C HIS A 85 0.45 0.65 9.66
N VAL A 86 1.24 0.84 8.60
CA VAL A 86 1.93 -0.23 7.87
C VAL A 86 3.45 -0.12 7.95
N ARG A 87 3.96 0.68 8.85
CA ARG A 87 5.39 0.98 8.99
C ARG A 87 6.25 -0.26 9.16
N ASN A 88 5.75 -1.27 9.85
CA ASN A 88 6.42 -2.56 10.08
C ASN A 88 5.93 -3.66 9.12
N GLY A 89 5.28 -3.29 8.01
CA GLY A 89 4.77 -4.23 7.02
C GLY A 89 3.43 -4.86 7.36
N GLY A 90 2.75 -4.39 8.38
CA GLY A 90 1.44 -4.89 8.79
C GLY A 90 0.93 -4.26 10.08
N PHE A 91 -0.17 -4.79 10.58
CA PHE A 91 -0.85 -4.26 11.76
C PHE A 91 -1.61 -5.37 12.49
N ARG A 92 -2.05 -5.05 13.70
CA ARG A 92 -2.96 -5.86 14.51
C ARG A 92 -4.25 -5.10 14.75
N LEU A 93 -5.37 -5.82 14.76
CA LEU A 93 -6.68 -5.30 15.09
C LEU A 93 -7.26 -6.05 16.29
N ARG A 94 -7.83 -5.31 17.22
CA ARG A 94 -8.63 -5.87 18.31
C ARG A 94 -9.97 -6.37 17.78
N PRO A 95 -10.72 -7.20 18.53
CA PRO A 95 -12.06 -7.62 18.13
C PRO A 95 -12.95 -6.41 17.78
N GLY A 96 -13.59 -6.43 16.60
CA GLY A 96 -14.45 -5.36 16.11
C GLY A 96 -13.76 -4.11 15.60
N GLU A 97 -12.44 -4.01 15.72
CA GLU A 97 -11.67 -2.86 15.24
C GLU A 97 -11.60 -2.81 13.72
N ARG A 98 -11.63 -1.59 13.19
CA ARG A 98 -11.56 -1.30 11.77
C ARG A 98 -10.34 -0.43 11.46
N LEU A 99 -9.74 -0.66 10.31
CA LEU A 99 -8.65 0.16 9.79
C LEU A 99 -8.79 0.31 8.29
N SER A 100 -8.73 1.55 7.81
CA SER A 100 -8.76 1.84 6.37
C SER A 100 -7.41 2.36 5.93
N ILE A 101 -6.87 1.81 4.84
CA ILE A 101 -5.59 2.19 4.25
C ILE A 101 -5.80 2.50 2.78
N ALA A 102 -5.48 3.72 2.38
CA ALA A 102 -5.47 4.11 0.98
C ALA A 102 -4.08 3.92 0.39
N LEU A 103 -4.01 3.27 -0.76
CA LEU A 103 -2.76 3.06 -1.47
C LEU A 103 -2.97 2.92 -2.98
N MET A 104 -1.91 3.15 -3.73
CA MET A 104 -1.82 2.76 -5.13
C MET A 104 -1.01 1.48 -5.19
N PRO A 105 -1.65 0.35 -5.56
CA PRO A 105 -0.97 -0.94 -5.48
C PRO A 105 0.08 -1.10 -6.57
N ALA A 106 1.21 -1.68 -6.19
CA ALA A 106 2.23 -2.08 -7.14
C ALA A 106 1.84 -3.37 -7.87
N PRO A 107 2.07 -3.47 -9.19
CA PRO A 107 1.77 -4.67 -9.94
C PRO A 107 2.56 -5.87 -9.42
N GLY A 108 1.96 -7.04 -9.47
CA GLY A 108 2.60 -8.30 -9.06
C GLY A 108 1.70 -9.20 -8.23
N HIS A 109 2.29 -10.30 -7.78
CA HIS A 109 1.65 -11.28 -6.91
C HIS A 109 2.31 -11.22 -5.54
N TRP A 110 1.52 -10.90 -4.55
CA TRP A 110 1.98 -10.68 -3.18
C TRP A 110 1.31 -11.65 -2.22
N ARG A 111 1.91 -11.86 -1.07
CA ARG A 111 1.32 -12.66 0.00
C ARG A 111 1.10 -11.83 1.25
N ALA A 112 -0.04 -12.09 1.89
CA ALA A 112 -0.33 -11.62 3.23
C ALA A 112 -0.44 -12.82 4.17
N ARG A 113 -0.09 -12.62 5.43
CA ARG A 113 -0.17 -13.64 6.46
C ARG A 113 -0.38 -13.02 7.84
N SER A 114 -0.86 -13.82 8.77
CA SER A 114 -0.91 -13.39 10.17
C SER A 114 0.50 -13.25 10.76
N GLY A 115 0.67 -12.28 11.65
CA GLY A 115 1.87 -12.17 12.49
C GLY A 115 1.94 -13.22 13.61
N TYR A 116 0.83 -13.88 13.92
CA TYR A 116 0.78 -14.91 14.94
C TYR A 116 1.09 -16.29 14.34
N LEU A 117 2.05 -17.00 14.96
CA LEU A 117 2.53 -18.28 14.44
C LEU A 117 1.41 -19.33 14.32
N LEU A 118 0.57 -19.50 15.34
CA LEU A 118 -0.53 -20.46 15.30
C LEU A 118 -1.54 -20.17 14.20
N HIS A 119 -1.84 -18.91 13.96
CA HIS A 119 -2.75 -18.51 12.89
C HIS A 119 -2.16 -18.83 11.51
N ARG A 120 -0.86 -18.61 11.32
CA ARG A 120 -0.15 -18.97 10.08
C ARG A 120 -0.16 -20.48 9.85
N LEU A 121 0.14 -21.25 10.87
CA LEU A 121 0.17 -22.72 10.81
C LEU A 121 -1.21 -23.31 10.48
N ARG A 122 -2.28 -22.60 10.81
CA ARG A 122 -3.67 -22.96 10.46
C ARG A 122 -4.15 -22.37 9.14
N GLY A 123 -3.25 -21.81 8.33
CA GLY A 123 -3.56 -21.33 6.98
C GLY A 123 -4.12 -19.91 6.90
N MET A 124 -3.90 -19.07 7.90
CA MET A 124 -4.29 -17.65 7.85
C MET A 124 -3.36 -16.86 6.94
N THR A 125 -3.58 -17.02 5.64
CA THR A 125 -2.84 -16.38 4.55
C THR A 125 -3.79 -15.87 3.48
N ALA A 126 -3.35 -14.88 2.73
CA ALA A 126 -4.07 -14.35 1.56
C ALA A 126 -3.09 -14.10 0.41
N ARG A 127 -3.63 -14.11 -0.80
CA ARG A 127 -2.93 -13.66 -2.01
C ARG A 127 -3.41 -12.27 -2.37
N ILE A 128 -2.48 -11.43 -2.79
CA ILE A 128 -2.80 -10.12 -3.35
C ILE A 128 -2.31 -10.13 -4.79
N ILE A 129 -3.23 -10.04 -5.73
CA ILE A 129 -2.94 -10.05 -7.17
C ILE A 129 -3.25 -8.67 -7.72
N VAL A 130 -2.22 -8.02 -8.25
CA VAL A 130 -2.31 -6.67 -8.82
C VAL A 130 -1.93 -6.73 -10.29
N GLU A 131 -2.90 -6.49 -11.17
CA GLU A 131 -2.74 -6.55 -12.62
C GLU A 131 -3.11 -5.23 -13.30
#